data_a037c0a0aed6e29f58d302b744d79bb8
#
_entry.id   a037c0a0aed6e29f58d302b744d79bb8
#
_cell.length_a   1.000
_cell.length_b   1.000
_cell.length_c   1.000
_cell.angle_alpha   90.00
_cell.angle_beta   90.00
_cell.angle_gamma   90.00
#
_symmetry.space_group_name_H-M   'P 1'
#
loop_
_entity.id
_entity.type
_entity.pdbx_description
1 polymer ?
#
loop_
_entity_poly.entity_id
_entity_poly.type
_entity_poly.pdbx_seq_one_letter_code
_entity_poly.pdbx_strand_id
1 'polypeptide(L)'
;MTAPQALTRALGELLGDARLSATALPGTDLRLWLIDAQNMDRQFNPEETRRILEEPPYWCFCWASGLVLARWLAERPQWVRDKRVLDFGSGSGVAAIAAARAGAAEVVACDLDPLALAASRANAELNGVELSYSADFFAEDDRFDLILVADVLYDRANLPLLDQFLSRGRQALVADSRVRDFRHPLYRRLDVLDACTWPDLAEPAEFRLVSLYHAERGQA
;
A
#
# COMPACT_ATOMS: atom_id res chain seq x y z
N MET A 1 17.95 -8.09 -12.86
CA MET A 1 18.13 -7.73 -11.42
C MET A 1 17.75 -8.93 -10.59
N THR A 2 18.47 -9.21 -9.53
CA THR A 2 18.18 -10.31 -8.58
C THR A 2 17.31 -9.77 -7.45
N ALA A 3 16.40 -10.62 -6.96
CA ALA A 3 15.54 -10.27 -5.82
C ALA A 3 16.35 -9.92 -4.56
N PRO A 4 15.89 -8.99 -3.71
CA PRO A 4 16.58 -8.59 -2.49
C PRO A 4 16.74 -9.78 -1.53
N GLN A 5 18.00 -10.06 -1.13
CA GLN A 5 18.31 -11.25 -0.34
C GLN A 5 17.59 -11.30 1.00
N ALA A 6 17.48 -10.16 1.69
CA ALA A 6 16.81 -10.10 3.00
C ALA A 6 15.32 -10.46 2.88
N LEU A 7 14.60 -9.92 1.89
CA LEU A 7 13.19 -10.22 1.64
C LEU A 7 13.00 -11.66 1.17
N THR A 8 13.89 -12.17 0.31
CA THR A 8 13.84 -13.56 -0.15
C THR A 8 14.02 -14.53 1.02
N ARG A 9 14.92 -14.22 1.98
CA ARG A 9 15.11 -15.01 3.18
C ARG A 9 13.85 -14.98 4.07
N ALA A 10 13.33 -13.79 4.38
CA ALA A 10 12.14 -13.64 5.20
C ALA A 10 10.94 -14.40 4.62
N LEU A 11 10.71 -14.29 3.30
CA LEU A 11 9.66 -15.04 2.63
C LEU A 11 9.88 -16.55 2.70
N GLY A 12 11.13 -17.02 2.52
CA GLY A 12 11.48 -18.43 2.63
C GLY A 12 11.31 -19.01 4.04
N GLU A 13 11.53 -18.22 5.09
CA GLU A 13 11.27 -18.61 6.49
C GLU A 13 9.78 -18.81 6.75
N LEU A 14 8.92 -18.05 6.07
CA LEU A 14 7.45 -18.20 6.20
C LEU A 14 6.90 -19.32 5.31
N LEU A 15 7.34 -19.39 4.05
CA LEU A 15 6.71 -20.18 2.99
C LEU A 15 7.68 -21.15 2.28
N GLY A 16 8.79 -21.51 2.94
CA GLY A 16 9.72 -22.53 2.44
C GLY A 16 10.39 -22.14 1.13
N ASP A 17 9.90 -22.66 0.00
CA ASP A 17 10.49 -22.47 -1.32
C ASP A 17 9.93 -21.25 -2.08
N ALA A 18 9.12 -20.42 -1.43
CA ALA A 18 8.54 -19.22 -2.04
C ALA A 18 9.63 -18.25 -2.51
N ARG A 19 9.39 -17.60 -3.63
CA ARG A 19 10.33 -16.69 -4.30
C ARG A 19 9.67 -15.37 -4.58
N LEU A 20 10.51 -14.33 -4.70
CA LEU A 20 10.09 -13.02 -5.20
C LEU A 20 10.44 -12.91 -6.69
N SER A 21 9.53 -12.36 -7.47
CA SER A 21 9.74 -11.99 -8.86
C SER A 21 9.44 -10.51 -9.09
N ALA A 22 10.18 -9.89 -10.03
CA ALA A 22 9.93 -8.50 -10.43
C ALA A 22 8.72 -8.47 -11.38
N THR A 23 7.56 -8.21 -10.82
CA THR A 23 6.25 -8.30 -11.48
C THR A 23 5.79 -6.95 -11.97
N ALA A 24 5.41 -6.84 -13.25
CA ALA A 24 4.78 -5.63 -13.81
C ALA A 24 3.33 -5.53 -13.33
N LEU A 25 2.93 -4.34 -12.89
CA LEU A 25 1.56 -4.11 -12.42
C LEU A 25 0.64 -3.71 -13.57
N PRO A 26 -0.53 -4.33 -13.68
CA PRO A 26 -1.46 -4.06 -14.78
C PRO A 26 -2.00 -2.63 -14.74
N GLY A 27 -1.99 -1.96 -15.90
CA GLY A 27 -2.46 -0.57 -16.04
C GLY A 27 -1.56 0.49 -15.43
N THR A 28 -0.28 0.15 -15.19
CA THR A 28 0.77 1.07 -14.73
C THR A 28 2.07 0.79 -15.46
N ASP A 29 3.06 1.67 -15.32
CA ASP A 29 4.47 1.44 -15.73
C ASP A 29 5.35 0.95 -14.58
N LEU A 30 4.73 0.55 -13.46
CA LEU A 30 5.43 0.13 -12.25
C LEU A 30 5.73 -1.37 -12.24
N ARG A 31 6.82 -1.72 -11.56
CA ARG A 31 7.21 -3.10 -11.26
C ARG A 31 7.51 -3.23 -9.78
N LEU A 32 7.09 -4.33 -9.19
CA LEU A 32 7.35 -4.61 -7.77
C LEU A 32 7.95 -6.00 -7.61
N TRP A 33 8.80 -6.16 -6.59
CA TRP A 33 9.19 -7.45 -6.05
C TRP A 33 8.00 -8.02 -5.26
N LEU A 34 7.30 -8.95 -5.87
CA LEU A 34 6.14 -9.62 -5.28
C LEU A 34 6.40 -11.12 -5.20
N ILE A 35 5.63 -11.82 -4.37
CA ILE A 35 5.65 -13.28 -4.36
C ILE A 35 5.35 -13.80 -5.78
N ASP A 36 6.09 -14.82 -6.21
CA ASP A 36 5.84 -15.44 -7.50
C ASP A 36 4.51 -16.16 -7.50
N ALA A 37 3.68 -15.91 -8.52
CA ALA A 37 2.34 -16.49 -8.64
C ALA A 37 2.37 -18.03 -8.58
N GLN A 38 3.42 -18.68 -9.08
CA GLN A 38 3.56 -20.13 -9.01
C GLN A 38 3.64 -20.68 -7.57
N ASN A 39 4.04 -19.84 -6.61
CA ASN A 39 4.06 -20.24 -5.19
C ASN A 39 2.67 -20.21 -4.54
N MET A 40 1.66 -19.62 -5.20
CA MET A 40 0.29 -19.53 -4.67
C MET A 40 -0.57 -20.74 -5.07
N ASP A 41 -0.17 -21.50 -6.10
CA ASP A 41 -0.94 -22.62 -6.65
C ASP A 41 -0.73 -23.95 -5.89
N ARG A 42 -0.24 -23.91 -4.63
CA ARG A 42 -0.01 -25.08 -3.81
C ARG A 42 -0.77 -25.04 -2.49
N GLN A 43 -1.00 -26.19 -1.90
CA GLN A 43 -1.52 -26.27 -0.54
C GLN A 43 -0.41 -25.95 0.46
N PHE A 44 -0.69 -25.06 1.40
CA PHE A 44 0.18 -24.80 2.53
C PHE A 44 0.05 -25.93 3.56
N ASN A 45 1.17 -26.35 4.14
CA ASN A 45 1.13 -27.27 5.25
C ASN A 45 0.65 -26.55 6.54
N PRO A 46 0.27 -27.29 7.60
CA PRO A 46 -0.26 -26.69 8.82
C PRO A 46 0.69 -25.69 9.49
N GLU A 47 1.99 -25.92 9.41
CA GLU A 47 3.01 -25.04 10.01
C GLU A 47 3.17 -23.74 9.22
N GLU A 48 3.17 -23.79 7.89
CA GLU A 48 3.14 -22.62 7.02
C GLU A 48 1.87 -21.80 7.25
N THR A 49 0.72 -22.48 7.31
CA THR A 49 -0.56 -21.83 7.58
C THR A 49 -0.53 -21.09 8.93
N ARG A 50 0.00 -21.72 9.97
CA ARG A 50 0.13 -21.08 11.29
C ARG A 50 1.00 -19.83 11.21
N ARG A 51 2.18 -19.92 10.58
CA ARG A 51 3.10 -18.78 10.43
C ARG A 51 2.48 -17.64 9.64
N ILE A 52 1.79 -17.92 8.53
CA ILE A 52 1.09 -16.91 7.74
C ILE A 52 0.01 -16.19 8.56
N LEU A 53 -0.72 -16.93 9.43
CA LEU A 53 -1.75 -16.33 10.27
C LEU A 53 -1.18 -15.50 11.42
N GLU A 54 0.00 -15.86 11.95
CA GLU A 54 0.69 -15.13 13.01
C GLU A 54 1.40 -13.89 12.47
N GLU A 55 2.05 -13.99 11.30
CA GLU A 55 2.82 -12.92 10.65
C GLU A 55 2.51 -12.86 9.15
N PRO A 56 1.36 -12.30 8.74
CA PRO A 56 0.99 -12.26 7.33
C PRO A 56 1.97 -11.40 6.52
N PRO A 57 2.57 -11.92 5.44
CA PRO A 57 3.55 -11.19 4.65
C PRO A 57 2.87 -10.21 3.69
N TYR A 58 2.14 -9.22 4.23
CA TYR A 58 1.38 -8.25 3.42
C TYR A 58 2.25 -7.50 2.41
N TRP A 59 3.52 -7.31 2.72
CA TRP A 59 4.50 -6.58 1.92
C TRP A 59 4.87 -7.26 0.59
N CYS A 60 4.63 -8.57 0.45
CA CYS A 60 4.95 -9.29 -0.79
C CYS A 60 3.80 -9.32 -1.81
N PHE A 61 2.76 -8.52 -1.59
CA PHE A 61 1.62 -8.33 -2.50
C PHE A 61 1.45 -6.86 -2.88
N CYS A 62 0.85 -6.63 -4.05
CA CYS A 62 0.25 -5.35 -4.39
C CYS A 62 -1.27 -5.48 -4.16
N TRP A 63 -1.75 -5.00 -3.04
CA TRP A 63 -3.17 -5.05 -2.69
C TRP A 63 -4.01 -4.18 -3.62
N ALA A 64 -5.27 -4.57 -3.83
CA ALA A 64 -6.18 -3.94 -4.79
C ALA A 64 -6.27 -2.41 -4.62
N SER A 65 -6.38 -1.94 -3.38
CA SER A 65 -6.47 -0.51 -3.09
C SER A 65 -5.18 0.25 -3.37
N GLY A 66 -4.01 -0.37 -3.14
CA GLY A 66 -2.72 0.19 -3.53
C GLY A 66 -2.58 0.33 -5.05
N LEU A 67 -3.05 -0.67 -5.80
CA LEU A 67 -3.06 -0.64 -7.27
C LEU A 67 -4.01 0.46 -7.80
N VAL A 68 -5.18 0.63 -7.16
CA VAL A 68 -6.12 1.71 -7.50
C VAL A 68 -5.46 3.07 -7.28
N LEU A 69 -4.83 3.30 -6.13
CA LEU A 69 -4.11 4.56 -5.87
C LEU A 69 -3.03 4.81 -6.90
N ALA A 70 -2.24 3.79 -7.26
CA ALA A 70 -1.18 3.94 -8.26
C ALA A 70 -1.72 4.40 -9.61
N ARG A 71 -2.81 3.78 -10.10
CA ARG A 71 -3.48 4.18 -11.34
C ARG A 71 -4.10 5.57 -11.25
N TRP A 72 -4.78 5.85 -10.14
CA TRP A 72 -5.43 7.14 -9.89
C TRP A 72 -4.44 8.30 -9.93
N LEU A 73 -3.29 8.14 -9.26
CA LEU A 73 -2.24 9.17 -9.20
C LEU A 73 -1.53 9.36 -10.54
N ALA A 74 -1.31 8.29 -11.30
CA ALA A 74 -0.73 8.37 -12.64
C ALA A 74 -1.61 9.19 -13.61
N GLU A 75 -2.93 9.02 -13.54
CA GLU A 75 -3.89 9.77 -14.35
C GLU A 75 -4.13 11.20 -13.83
N ARG A 76 -3.90 11.45 -12.54
CA ARG A 76 -4.23 12.69 -11.84
C ARG A 76 -3.06 13.21 -11.00
N PRO A 77 -1.91 13.49 -11.61
CA PRO A 77 -0.68 13.89 -10.91
C PRO A 77 -0.83 15.17 -10.07
N GLN A 78 -1.82 16.02 -10.37
CA GLN A 78 -2.12 17.23 -9.57
C GLN A 78 -2.47 16.94 -8.10
N TRP A 79 -2.82 15.69 -7.77
CA TRP A 79 -3.07 15.30 -6.39
C TRP A 79 -1.81 15.28 -5.54
N VAL A 80 -0.65 15.00 -6.15
CA VAL A 80 0.63 14.80 -5.43
C VAL A 80 1.75 15.71 -5.93
N ARG A 81 1.64 16.29 -7.13
CA ARG A 81 2.71 17.10 -7.71
C ARG A 81 3.10 18.25 -6.79
N ASP A 82 4.41 18.40 -6.56
CA ASP A 82 5.02 19.43 -5.71
C ASP A 82 4.57 19.35 -4.24
N LYS A 83 3.98 18.24 -3.80
CA LYS A 83 3.48 18.05 -2.45
C LYS A 83 4.37 17.15 -1.62
N ARG A 84 4.32 17.34 -0.29
CA ARG A 84 4.83 16.40 0.70
C ARG A 84 3.74 15.36 1.01
N VAL A 85 4.04 14.10 0.73
CA VAL A 85 3.09 12.98 0.78
C VAL A 85 3.56 11.93 1.79
N LEU A 86 2.65 11.37 2.57
CA LEU A 86 2.89 10.18 3.38
C LEU A 86 2.00 9.04 2.90
N ASP A 87 2.58 7.86 2.72
CA ASP A 87 1.88 6.60 2.44
C ASP A 87 1.80 5.79 3.74
N PHE A 88 0.62 5.70 4.33
CA PHE A 88 0.38 5.03 5.61
C PHE A 88 0.06 3.55 5.41
N GLY A 89 0.80 2.68 6.09
CA GLY A 89 0.72 1.24 5.87
C GLY A 89 1.25 0.88 4.48
N SER A 90 2.46 1.34 4.16
CA SER A 90 2.99 1.33 2.79
C SER A 90 3.14 -0.06 2.18
N GLY A 91 3.29 -1.12 2.99
CA GLY A 91 3.40 -2.51 2.53
C GLY A 91 4.47 -2.69 1.44
N SER A 92 4.04 -2.98 0.22
CA SER A 92 4.95 -3.07 -0.94
C SER A 92 5.45 -1.71 -1.44
N GLY A 93 4.96 -0.59 -0.91
CA GLY A 93 5.33 0.77 -1.32
C GLY A 93 4.68 1.27 -2.61
N VAL A 94 3.69 0.56 -3.14
CA VAL A 94 3.12 0.88 -4.46
C VAL A 94 2.55 2.30 -4.56
N ALA A 95 1.83 2.76 -3.51
CA ALA A 95 1.22 4.09 -3.53
C ALA A 95 2.28 5.18 -3.34
N ALA A 96 3.28 4.97 -2.47
CA ALA A 96 4.43 5.87 -2.31
C ALA A 96 5.21 6.01 -3.62
N ILE A 97 5.53 4.91 -4.29
CA ILE A 97 6.26 4.90 -5.57
C ILE A 97 5.46 5.63 -6.65
N ALA A 98 4.14 5.37 -6.72
CA ALA A 98 3.27 6.05 -7.67
C ALA A 98 3.21 7.56 -7.40
N ALA A 99 3.17 8.00 -6.14
CA ALA A 99 3.21 9.41 -5.78
C ALA A 99 4.52 10.08 -6.20
N ALA A 100 5.67 9.43 -5.95
CA ALA A 100 6.98 9.93 -6.37
C ALA A 100 7.06 10.03 -7.90
N ARG A 101 6.61 9.01 -8.65
CA ARG A 101 6.56 9.01 -10.12
C ARG A 101 5.63 10.10 -10.67
N ALA A 102 4.56 10.43 -9.97
CA ALA A 102 3.62 11.49 -10.34
C ALA A 102 4.11 12.90 -9.98
N GLY A 103 5.32 13.04 -9.42
CA GLY A 103 6.00 14.32 -9.18
C GLY A 103 5.78 14.90 -7.78
N ALA A 104 5.52 14.09 -6.77
CA ALA A 104 5.56 14.55 -5.39
C ALA A 104 6.95 15.12 -5.04
N ALA A 105 7.01 16.18 -4.25
CA ALA A 105 8.26 16.83 -3.86
C ALA A 105 9.02 15.98 -2.81
N GLU A 106 8.28 15.32 -1.92
CA GLU A 106 8.80 14.40 -0.91
C GLU A 106 7.75 13.31 -0.67
N VAL A 107 8.20 12.06 -0.54
CA VAL A 107 7.31 10.95 -0.18
C VAL A 107 7.92 10.17 0.97
N VAL A 108 7.14 9.98 2.04
CA VAL A 108 7.46 9.14 3.18
C VAL A 108 6.63 7.86 3.11
N ALA A 109 7.29 6.72 2.94
CA ALA A 109 6.67 5.41 3.12
C ALA A 109 6.70 5.05 4.62
N CYS A 110 5.53 4.92 5.23
CA CYS A 110 5.37 4.68 6.65
C CYS A 110 4.73 3.32 6.90
N ASP A 111 5.40 2.45 7.66
CA ASP A 111 4.88 1.13 8.03
C ASP A 111 5.51 0.65 9.34
N LEU A 112 4.73 -0.03 10.19
CA LEU A 112 5.22 -0.62 11.44
C LEU A 112 6.06 -1.88 11.19
N ASP A 113 5.83 -2.59 10.08
CA ASP A 113 6.58 -3.78 9.71
C ASP A 113 7.92 -3.41 9.05
N PRO A 114 9.07 -3.77 9.65
CA PRO A 114 10.38 -3.53 9.04
C PRO A 114 10.56 -4.19 7.67
N LEU A 115 9.88 -5.33 7.42
CA LEU A 115 9.92 -6.00 6.11
C LEU A 115 9.13 -5.22 5.06
N ALA A 116 8.02 -4.58 5.44
CA ALA A 116 7.29 -3.67 4.55
C ALA A 116 8.15 -2.46 4.16
N LEU A 117 8.88 -1.85 5.10
CA LEU A 117 9.82 -0.78 4.78
C LEU A 117 10.97 -1.25 3.89
N ALA A 118 11.49 -2.47 4.12
CA ALA A 118 12.51 -3.06 3.27
C ALA A 118 11.98 -3.35 1.86
N ALA A 119 10.73 -3.84 1.73
CA ALA A 119 10.05 -4.08 0.47
C ALA A 119 9.82 -2.76 -0.30
N SER A 120 9.30 -1.74 0.39
CA SER A 120 9.10 -0.39 -0.17
C SER A 120 10.42 0.17 -0.72
N ARG A 121 11.54 0.01 0.01
CA ARG A 121 12.88 0.46 -0.43
C ARG A 121 13.33 -0.27 -1.68
N ALA A 122 13.26 -1.61 -1.68
CA ALA A 122 13.67 -2.41 -2.83
C ALA A 122 12.81 -2.13 -4.07
N ASN A 123 11.52 -1.87 -3.87
CA ASN A 123 10.59 -1.52 -4.94
C ASN A 123 10.81 -0.09 -5.45
N ALA A 124 11.16 0.87 -4.58
CA ALA A 124 11.56 2.21 -5.00
C ALA A 124 12.81 2.18 -5.88
N GLU A 125 13.84 1.43 -5.47
CA GLU A 125 15.05 1.19 -6.28
C GLU A 125 14.73 0.56 -7.64
N LEU A 126 13.84 -0.44 -7.67
CA LEU A 126 13.39 -1.10 -8.90
C LEU A 126 12.72 -0.14 -9.89
N ASN A 127 12.04 0.90 -9.39
CA ASN A 127 11.33 1.90 -10.17
C ASN A 127 12.13 3.21 -10.35
N GLY A 128 13.35 3.30 -9.83
CA GLY A 128 14.22 4.47 -9.97
C GLY A 128 13.67 5.73 -9.30
N VAL A 129 13.03 5.59 -8.13
CA VAL A 129 12.53 6.70 -7.32
C VAL A 129 13.17 6.70 -5.94
N GLU A 130 13.24 7.88 -5.32
CA GLU A 130 13.71 8.07 -3.96
C GLU A 130 12.53 8.27 -3.02
N LEU A 131 12.57 7.59 -1.85
CA LEU A 131 11.57 7.71 -0.79
C LEU A 131 12.29 7.90 0.55
N SER A 132 11.63 8.59 1.47
CA SER A 132 11.93 8.56 2.90
C SER A 132 11.14 7.44 3.58
N TYR A 133 11.59 6.97 4.74
CA TYR A 133 10.98 5.83 5.43
C TYR A 133 10.76 6.14 6.90
N SER A 134 9.61 5.75 7.43
CA SER A 134 9.26 5.91 8.84
C SER A 134 8.63 4.63 9.38
N ALA A 135 9.00 4.28 10.62
CA ALA A 135 8.40 3.15 11.33
C ALA A 135 7.30 3.59 12.31
N ASP A 136 7.07 4.89 12.48
CA ASP A 136 6.09 5.40 13.43
C ASP A 136 5.37 6.63 12.89
N PHE A 137 4.13 6.43 12.47
CA PHE A 137 3.24 7.50 12.01
C PHE A 137 3.04 8.60 13.06
N PHE A 138 3.01 8.24 14.35
CA PHE A 138 2.74 9.18 15.42
C PHE A 138 3.95 10.03 15.80
N ALA A 139 5.16 9.59 15.40
CA ALA A 139 6.38 10.37 15.53
C ALA A 139 6.56 11.40 14.39
N GLU A 140 5.84 11.23 13.28
CA GLU A 140 5.89 12.18 12.17
C GLU A 140 5.23 13.50 12.53
N ASP A 141 5.74 14.58 11.95
CA ASP A 141 5.16 15.90 12.09
C ASP A 141 3.85 16.06 11.30
N ASP A 142 3.09 17.13 11.56
CA ASP A 142 1.78 17.41 10.97
C ASP A 142 1.85 18.24 9.66
N ARG A 143 2.93 18.12 8.89
CA ARG A 143 3.20 18.96 7.71
C ARG A 143 3.02 18.26 6.37
N PHE A 144 2.28 17.19 6.31
CA PHE A 144 1.95 16.54 5.03
C PHE A 144 0.83 17.27 4.30
N ASP A 145 0.99 17.44 3.00
CA ASP A 145 -0.07 17.97 2.14
C ASP A 145 -1.13 16.91 1.87
N LEU A 146 -0.71 15.64 1.74
CA LEU A 146 -1.58 14.51 1.47
C LEU A 146 -1.10 13.25 2.21
N ILE A 147 -2.04 12.55 2.83
CA ILE A 147 -1.83 11.19 3.34
C ILE A 147 -2.57 10.21 2.44
N LEU A 148 -1.84 9.23 1.91
CA LEU A 148 -2.35 8.09 1.16
C LEU A 148 -2.58 6.93 2.12
N VAL A 149 -3.68 6.22 1.94
CA VAL A 149 -4.06 5.06 2.78
C VAL A 149 -4.68 4.00 1.88
N ALA A 150 -4.13 2.78 1.90
CA ALA A 150 -4.61 1.68 1.08
C ALA A 150 -4.85 0.41 1.92
N ASP A 151 -6.08 -0.11 1.92
CA ASP A 151 -6.48 -1.35 2.61
C ASP A 151 -6.06 -1.42 4.10
N VAL A 152 -6.21 -0.33 4.85
CA VAL A 152 -5.86 -0.25 6.28
C VAL A 152 -7.08 -0.44 7.19
N LEU A 153 -8.28 -0.16 6.68
CA LEU A 153 -9.50 -0.15 7.48
C LEU A 153 -10.14 -1.55 7.67
N TYR A 154 -9.50 -2.61 7.14
CA TYR A 154 -9.96 -4.01 7.31
C TYR A 154 -10.14 -4.40 8.79
N ASP A 155 -9.34 -3.82 9.68
CA ASP A 155 -9.58 -3.85 11.11
C ASP A 155 -10.38 -2.59 11.53
N ARG A 156 -11.56 -2.81 12.09
CA ARG A 156 -12.41 -1.72 12.59
C ARG A 156 -11.76 -0.90 13.70
N ALA A 157 -10.79 -1.45 14.41
CA ALA A 157 -9.97 -0.72 15.37
C ALA A 157 -9.18 0.41 14.72
N ASN A 158 -8.95 0.36 13.40
CA ASN A 158 -8.26 1.39 12.64
C ASN A 158 -9.18 2.56 12.20
N LEU A 159 -10.49 2.49 12.36
CA LEU A 159 -11.40 3.59 12.00
C LEU A 159 -11.07 4.93 12.69
N PRO A 160 -10.63 4.99 13.97
CA PRO A 160 -10.19 6.24 14.60
C PRO A 160 -8.99 6.90 13.94
N LEU A 161 -8.21 6.17 13.12
CA LEU A 161 -7.09 6.73 12.35
C LEU A 161 -7.56 7.76 11.31
N LEU A 162 -8.81 7.70 10.86
CA LEU A 162 -9.37 8.67 9.93
C LEU A 162 -9.26 10.11 10.43
N ASP A 163 -9.48 10.34 11.74
CA ASP A 163 -9.27 11.66 12.37
C ASP A 163 -7.76 11.97 12.50
N GLN A 164 -6.94 10.95 12.78
CA GLN A 164 -5.49 11.10 12.92
C GLN A 164 -4.82 11.48 11.60
N PHE A 165 -5.32 10.96 10.47
CA PHE A 165 -4.81 11.37 9.16
C PHE A 165 -5.02 12.87 8.93
N LEU A 166 -6.18 13.40 9.26
CA LEU A 166 -6.46 14.84 9.13
C LEU A 166 -5.78 15.70 10.20
N SER A 167 -5.33 15.12 11.30
CA SER A 167 -4.51 15.87 12.28
C SER A 167 -3.08 16.11 11.78
N ARG A 168 -2.53 15.22 10.92
CA ARG A 168 -1.15 15.26 10.40
C ARG A 168 -1.04 15.66 8.94
N GLY A 169 -2.12 15.49 8.18
CA GLY A 169 -2.19 15.88 6.78
C GLY A 169 -3.24 16.96 6.53
N ARG A 170 -3.02 17.77 5.50
CA ARG A 170 -4.04 18.72 5.02
C ARG A 170 -5.19 17.99 4.34
N GLN A 171 -4.85 16.89 3.63
CA GLN A 171 -5.79 16.04 2.91
C GLN A 171 -5.48 14.57 3.20
N ALA A 172 -6.49 13.72 3.09
CA ALA A 172 -6.34 12.27 3.10
C ALA A 172 -7.07 11.67 1.88
N LEU A 173 -6.40 10.73 1.20
CA LEU A 173 -6.97 9.93 0.12
C LEU A 173 -6.92 8.47 0.56
N VAL A 174 -8.10 7.89 0.82
CA VAL A 174 -8.26 6.54 1.36
C VAL A 174 -8.89 5.65 0.31
N ALA A 175 -8.20 4.59 -0.08
CA ALA A 175 -8.71 3.52 -0.91
C ALA A 175 -8.91 2.27 -0.06
N ASP A 176 -10.09 1.67 -0.09
CA ASP A 176 -10.37 0.49 0.70
C ASP A 176 -11.29 -0.49 -0.04
N SER A 177 -10.87 -1.76 -0.08
CA SER A 177 -11.58 -2.87 -0.71
C SER A 177 -12.42 -3.67 0.30
N ARG A 178 -12.15 -3.52 1.60
CA ARG A 178 -12.74 -4.33 2.68
C ARG A 178 -13.89 -3.61 3.37
N VAL A 179 -13.77 -2.27 3.55
CA VAL A 179 -14.81 -1.44 4.17
C VAL A 179 -15.44 -0.55 3.11
N ARG A 180 -16.49 -1.04 2.47
CA ARG A 180 -17.12 -0.41 1.30
C ARG A 180 -17.89 0.87 1.61
N ASP A 181 -18.34 1.05 2.83
CA ASP A 181 -19.25 2.13 3.18
C ASP A 181 -19.03 2.52 4.64
N PHE A 182 -17.93 3.20 4.92
CA PHE A 182 -17.78 3.85 6.20
C PHE A 182 -18.39 5.26 6.14
N ARG A 183 -18.99 5.68 7.25
CA ARG A 183 -19.55 7.02 7.37
C ARG A 183 -18.66 7.85 8.29
N HIS A 184 -18.11 8.90 7.72
CA HIS A 184 -17.34 9.88 8.48
C HIS A 184 -17.69 11.28 7.95
N PRO A 185 -17.95 12.29 8.82
CA PRO A 185 -18.46 13.59 8.39
C PRO A 185 -17.54 14.34 7.44
N LEU A 186 -16.23 14.10 7.51
CA LEU A 186 -15.22 14.79 6.69
C LEU A 186 -14.84 14.01 5.41
N TYR A 187 -15.12 12.70 5.35
CA TYR A 187 -14.76 11.87 4.20
C TYR A 187 -15.91 11.73 3.23
N ARG A 188 -15.68 12.07 1.98
CA ARG A 188 -16.61 11.85 0.87
C ARG A 188 -16.08 10.80 -0.08
N ARG A 189 -16.92 9.89 -0.53
CA ARG A 189 -16.56 8.94 -1.58
C ARG A 189 -16.44 9.66 -2.92
N LEU A 190 -15.29 9.51 -3.57
CA LEU A 190 -15.02 10.06 -4.90
C LEU A 190 -15.45 9.10 -6.00
N ASP A 191 -15.12 7.79 -5.83
CA ASP A 191 -15.28 6.79 -6.87
C ASP A 191 -15.37 5.38 -6.28
N VAL A 192 -15.73 4.41 -7.13
CA VAL A 192 -15.59 2.96 -6.89
C VAL A 192 -14.92 2.37 -8.11
N LEU A 193 -13.75 1.76 -7.94
CA LEU A 193 -12.89 1.30 -9.01
C LEU A 193 -12.65 -0.22 -8.90
N ASP A 194 -12.59 -0.92 -10.04
CA ASP A 194 -12.29 -2.36 -10.07
C ASP A 194 -10.78 -2.59 -10.12
N ALA A 195 -10.27 -3.38 -9.18
CA ALA A 195 -8.91 -3.90 -9.18
C ALA A 195 -8.86 -5.21 -8.39
N CYS A 196 -7.86 -6.04 -8.65
CA CYS A 196 -7.54 -7.21 -7.83
C CYS A 196 -6.17 -7.07 -7.20
N THR A 197 -5.96 -7.79 -6.11
CA THR A 197 -4.64 -7.98 -5.51
C THR A 197 -3.71 -8.66 -6.52
N TRP A 198 -2.43 -8.32 -6.50
CA TRP A 198 -1.44 -8.86 -7.43
C TRP A 198 -0.23 -9.44 -6.69
N PRO A 199 0.19 -10.71 -6.92
CA PRO A 199 -0.48 -11.71 -7.79
C PRO A 199 -1.92 -11.97 -7.37
N ASP A 200 -2.75 -12.40 -8.33
CA ASP A 200 -4.18 -12.65 -8.08
C ASP A 200 -4.36 -13.77 -7.03
N LEU A 201 -5.03 -13.43 -5.95
CA LEU A 201 -5.34 -14.35 -4.85
C LEU A 201 -6.67 -15.08 -5.05
N ALA A 202 -7.32 -14.95 -6.21
CA ALA A 202 -8.66 -15.44 -6.48
C ALA A 202 -9.68 -15.00 -5.41
N GLU A 203 -9.52 -13.77 -4.92
CA GLU A 203 -10.40 -13.20 -3.90
C GLU A 203 -11.84 -13.07 -4.43
N PRO A 204 -12.85 -13.16 -3.55
CA PRO A 204 -14.23 -12.91 -3.93
C PRO A 204 -14.38 -11.59 -4.69
N ALA A 205 -15.21 -11.58 -5.74
CA ALA A 205 -15.42 -10.42 -6.60
C ALA A 205 -15.76 -9.12 -5.84
N GLU A 206 -16.31 -9.29 -4.66
CA GLU A 206 -16.63 -8.17 -3.78
C GLU A 206 -15.41 -7.40 -3.28
N PHE A 207 -14.25 -8.02 -3.14
CA PHE A 207 -13.01 -7.36 -2.72
C PHE A 207 -12.26 -6.68 -3.88
N ARG A 208 -12.79 -6.81 -5.09
CA ARG A 208 -12.30 -6.09 -6.27
C ARG A 208 -12.86 -4.68 -6.39
N LEU A 209 -13.97 -4.39 -5.70
CA LEU A 209 -14.60 -3.07 -5.72
C LEU A 209 -13.96 -2.18 -4.65
N VAL A 210 -12.98 -1.40 -5.05
CA VAL A 210 -12.26 -0.46 -4.19
C VAL A 210 -13.00 0.86 -4.14
N SER A 211 -13.43 1.26 -2.95
CA SER A 211 -14.01 2.59 -2.71
C SER A 211 -12.91 3.59 -2.42
N LEU A 212 -12.91 4.70 -3.15
CA LEU A 212 -11.95 5.80 -2.98
C LEU A 212 -12.63 6.97 -2.26
N TYR A 213 -12.04 7.39 -1.15
CA TYR A 213 -12.55 8.49 -0.32
C TYR A 213 -11.52 9.60 -0.20
N HIS A 214 -12.01 10.82 -0.10
CA HIS A 214 -11.19 12.00 0.13
C HIS A 214 -11.74 12.80 1.30
N ALA A 215 -10.84 13.31 2.10
CA ALA A 215 -11.13 14.32 3.11
C ALA A 215 -10.09 15.44 3.08
N GLU A 216 -10.52 16.62 3.47
CA GLU A 216 -9.69 17.80 3.63
C GLU A 216 -9.93 18.42 5.00
N ARG A 217 -8.84 18.77 5.71
CA ARG A 217 -8.91 19.48 6.96
C ARG A 217 -9.58 20.83 6.73
N GLY A 218 -10.70 21.10 7.42
CA GLY A 218 -11.38 22.39 7.33
C GLY A 218 -10.42 23.55 7.62
N GLN A 219 -10.52 24.63 6.87
CA GLN A 219 -9.85 25.86 7.24
C GLN A 219 -10.45 26.34 8.56
N ALA A 220 -9.62 26.40 9.61
CA ALA A 220 -10.00 26.96 10.89
C ALA A 220 -10.14 28.48 10.78
#